data_0c4d75d614dd81e93af8eb3ff7428f01
#
_entry.id   0c4d75d614dd81e93af8eb3ff7428f01
#
_cell.length_a   1.000
_cell.length_b   1.000
_cell.length_c   1.000
_cell.angle_alpha   90.00
_cell.angle_beta   90.00
_cell.angle_gamma   90.00
#
_symmetry.space_group_name_H-M   'P 1'
#
loop_
_entity.id
_entity.type
_entity.pdbx_description
1 polymer ?
#
loop_
_entity_poly.entity_id
_entity_poly.type
_entity_poly.pdbx_seq_one_letter_code
_entity_poly.pdbx_strand_id
1 'polypeptide(L)'
;DALTHFKVMLSRYSVGDTVNDPSDHADLAALLSVYDSVLALGEPTKAGCGVDHFEKRWDKDHPGHTACFFVVRTDGTSIDFSTIKALDVATGKAS
;
A
#
# COMPACT_ATOMS: atom_id res chain seq x y z
N ASP A 1 8.28 6.91 -14.15
CA ASP A 1 6.97 7.39 -13.71
C ASP A 1 6.62 6.79 -12.33
N ALA A 2 5.48 7.19 -11.78
CA ALA A 2 5.09 6.75 -10.44
C ALA A 2 4.88 5.24 -10.37
N LEU A 3 4.28 4.65 -11.40
CA LEU A 3 4.06 3.21 -11.43
C LEU A 3 5.38 2.44 -11.39
N THR A 4 6.34 2.85 -12.21
CA THR A 4 7.67 2.25 -12.23
C THR A 4 8.36 2.43 -10.88
N HIS A 5 8.25 3.62 -10.28
CA HIS A 5 8.83 3.92 -8.96
C HIS A 5 8.36 2.91 -7.90
N PHE A 6 7.05 2.68 -7.83
CA PHE A 6 6.50 1.77 -6.81
C PHE A 6 6.77 0.30 -7.15
N LYS A 7 6.83 -0.07 -8.43
CA LYS A 7 7.23 -1.43 -8.82
C LYS A 7 8.68 -1.74 -8.44
N VAL A 8 9.58 -0.79 -8.68
CA VAL A 8 10.99 -0.93 -8.29
C VAL A 8 11.11 -1.00 -6.77
N MET A 9 10.35 -0.15 -6.06
CA MET A 9 10.33 -0.17 -4.59
C MET A 9 9.93 -1.55 -4.08
N LEU A 10 8.84 -2.12 -4.60
CA LEU A 10 8.38 -3.44 -4.18
C LEU A 10 9.44 -4.52 -4.44
N SER A 11 10.16 -4.42 -5.56
CA SER A 11 11.19 -5.40 -5.92
C SER A 11 12.40 -5.37 -5.01
N ARG A 12 12.63 -4.26 -4.28
CA ARG A 12 13.76 -4.15 -3.35
C ARG A 12 13.56 -4.89 -2.04
N TYR A 13 12.33 -5.32 -1.77
CA TYR A 13 11.98 -6.03 -0.54
C TYR A 13 11.68 -7.49 -0.85
N SER A 14 11.90 -8.35 0.14
CA SER A 14 11.47 -9.75 0.09
C SER A 14 10.15 -9.91 0.83
N VAL A 15 9.38 -10.93 0.45
CA VAL A 15 8.13 -11.23 1.17
C VAL A 15 8.43 -11.47 2.64
N GLY A 16 7.72 -10.78 3.51
CA GLY A 16 7.94 -10.79 4.95
C GLY A 16 8.74 -9.61 5.48
N ASP A 17 9.36 -8.83 4.58
CA ASP A 17 10.16 -7.68 5.00
C ASP A 17 9.25 -6.50 5.39
N THR A 18 9.69 -5.78 6.43
CA THR A 18 9.12 -4.47 6.77
C THR A 18 9.80 -3.41 5.91
N VAL A 19 9.01 -2.45 5.45
CA VAL A 19 9.54 -1.27 4.73
C VAL A 19 10.23 -0.37 5.77
N ASN A 20 11.54 -0.47 5.83
CA ASN A 20 12.34 0.23 6.84
C ASN A 20 13.06 1.47 6.31
N ASP A 21 13.00 1.73 5.01
CA ASP A 21 13.56 2.94 4.41
C ASP A 21 12.59 4.10 4.65
N PRO A 22 13.03 5.19 5.31
CA PRO A 22 12.13 6.32 5.60
C PRO A 22 11.53 6.97 4.35
N SER A 23 12.28 7.03 3.25
CA SER A 23 11.78 7.59 1.99
C SER A 23 10.69 6.73 1.40
N ASP A 24 10.88 5.40 1.41
CA ASP A 24 9.88 4.47 0.91
C ASP A 24 8.61 4.51 1.76
N HIS A 25 8.77 4.55 3.07
CA HIS A 25 7.63 4.68 3.99
C HIS A 25 6.85 5.98 3.70
N ALA A 26 7.55 7.09 3.54
CA ALA A 26 6.92 8.38 3.26
C ALA A 26 6.16 8.37 1.93
N ASP A 27 6.73 7.75 0.89
CA ASP A 27 6.09 7.65 -0.41
C ASP A 27 4.82 6.80 -0.35
N LEU A 28 4.88 5.67 0.35
CA LEU A 28 3.72 4.80 0.55
C LEU A 28 2.64 5.49 1.37
N ALA A 29 3.02 6.19 2.42
CA ALA A 29 2.08 6.92 3.27
C ALA A 29 1.38 8.04 2.49
N ALA A 30 2.11 8.75 1.63
CA ALA A 30 1.54 9.80 0.79
C ALA A 30 0.53 9.22 -0.20
N LEU A 31 0.86 8.11 -0.85
CA LEU A 31 -0.05 7.45 -1.79
C LEU A 31 -1.28 6.93 -1.07
N LEU A 32 -1.12 6.34 0.11
CA LEU A 32 -2.22 5.85 0.92
C LEU A 32 -3.18 6.98 1.30
N SER A 33 -2.64 8.13 1.67
CA SER A 33 -3.44 9.31 2.00
C SER A 33 -4.31 9.76 0.83
N VAL A 34 -3.73 9.79 -0.37
CA VAL A 34 -4.49 10.13 -1.59
C VAL A 34 -5.56 9.08 -1.85
N TYR A 35 -5.23 7.80 -1.74
CA TYR A 35 -6.19 6.72 -1.96
C TYR A 35 -7.38 6.83 -0.99
N ASP A 36 -7.10 7.02 0.30
CA ASP A 36 -8.15 7.11 1.31
C ASP A 36 -9.02 8.36 1.11
N SER A 37 -8.45 9.43 0.57
CA SER A 37 -9.19 10.68 0.37
C SER A 37 -10.25 10.59 -0.73
N VAL A 38 -10.14 9.61 -1.63
CA VAL A 38 -11.11 9.42 -2.73
C VAL A 38 -12.11 8.30 -2.45
N LEU A 39 -12.04 7.66 -1.28
CA LEU A 39 -13.03 6.67 -0.89
C LEU A 39 -14.39 7.33 -0.67
N ALA A 40 -15.46 6.56 -0.88
CA ALA A 40 -16.79 7.02 -0.62
C ALA A 40 -16.96 7.37 0.87
N LEU A 41 -17.76 8.40 1.14
CA LEU A 41 -18.05 8.84 2.51
C LEU A 41 -18.64 7.67 3.31
N GLY A 42 -18.08 7.41 4.47
CA GLY A 42 -18.55 6.34 5.35
C GLY A 42 -17.84 5.00 5.14
N GLU A 43 -17.03 4.86 4.09
CA GLU A 43 -16.23 3.65 3.92
C GLU A 43 -14.99 3.69 4.81
N PRO A 44 -14.59 2.53 5.37
CA PRO A 44 -13.39 2.49 6.19
C PRO A 44 -12.14 2.74 5.35
N THR A 45 -11.24 3.56 5.87
CA THR A 45 -9.97 3.85 5.20
C THR A 45 -8.97 2.72 5.45
N LYS A 46 -7.99 2.58 4.53
CA LYS A 46 -6.92 1.60 4.73
C LYS A 46 -5.99 1.98 5.88
N ALA A 47 -5.81 3.28 6.12
CA ALA A 47 -5.01 3.75 7.25
C ALA A 47 -5.70 3.48 8.60
N GLY A 48 -7.03 3.46 8.62
CA GLY A 48 -7.81 3.18 9.84
C GLY A 48 -7.43 4.10 10.99
N CYS A 49 -7.02 3.50 12.12
CA CYS A 49 -6.60 4.23 13.31
C CYS A 49 -5.19 4.84 13.20
N GLY A 50 -4.48 4.56 12.13
CA GLY A 50 -3.14 5.07 11.88
C GLY A 50 -2.22 3.97 11.38
N VAL A 51 -1.19 4.37 10.63
CA VAL A 51 -0.21 3.45 10.05
C VAL A 51 0.96 3.28 11.01
N ASP A 52 1.26 2.02 11.35
CA ASP A 52 2.47 1.69 12.09
C ASP A 52 3.64 1.51 11.11
N HIS A 53 3.45 0.64 10.12
CA HIS A 53 4.46 0.40 9.08
C HIS A 53 3.83 -0.27 7.87
N PHE A 54 4.63 -0.45 6.81
CA PHE A 54 4.27 -1.22 5.63
C PHE A 54 5.13 -2.48 5.58
N GLU A 55 4.57 -3.54 5.00
CA GLU A 55 5.27 -4.80 4.79
C GLU A 55 4.99 -5.32 3.38
N LYS A 56 5.93 -6.10 2.83
CA LYS A 56 5.68 -6.86 1.61
C LYS A 56 5.17 -8.24 1.99
N ARG A 57 4.01 -8.62 1.49
CA ARG A 57 3.40 -9.93 1.73
C ARG A 57 2.83 -10.49 0.45
N TRP A 58 2.60 -11.79 0.43
CA TRP A 58 1.86 -12.41 -0.66
C TRP A 58 0.44 -11.82 -0.72
N ASP A 59 -0.05 -11.59 -1.95
CA ASP A 59 -1.46 -11.29 -2.16
C ASP A 59 -2.27 -12.49 -1.66
N LYS A 60 -3.24 -12.25 -0.79
CA LYS A 60 -4.03 -13.31 -0.17
C LYS A 60 -4.83 -14.13 -1.17
N ASP A 61 -5.16 -13.54 -2.32
CA ASP A 61 -5.91 -14.22 -3.39
C ASP A 61 -4.99 -15.00 -4.34
N HIS A 62 -3.68 -14.70 -4.32
CA HIS A 62 -2.68 -15.32 -5.21
C HIS A 62 -1.40 -15.63 -4.43
N PRO A 63 -1.48 -16.42 -3.34
CA PRO A 63 -0.29 -16.70 -2.53
C PRO A 63 0.76 -17.48 -3.34
N GLY A 64 2.01 -17.06 -3.20
CA GLY A 64 3.12 -17.67 -3.93
C GLY A 64 3.29 -17.18 -5.37
N HIS A 65 2.37 -16.34 -5.87
CA HIS A 65 2.43 -15.81 -7.25
C HIS A 65 2.58 -14.30 -7.30
N THR A 66 1.81 -13.58 -6.48
CA THR A 66 1.78 -12.13 -6.52
C THR A 66 2.02 -11.59 -5.12
N ALA A 67 2.95 -10.67 -5.00
CA ALA A 67 3.22 -9.97 -3.75
C ALA A 67 2.82 -8.51 -3.89
N CYS A 68 2.42 -7.89 -2.77
CA CYS A 68 2.09 -6.49 -2.72
C CYS A 68 2.47 -5.92 -1.36
N PHE A 69 2.36 -4.60 -1.22
CA PHE A 69 2.50 -3.99 0.09
C PHE A 69 1.25 -4.21 0.93
N PHE A 70 1.45 -4.29 2.24
CA PHE A 70 0.37 -4.30 3.23
C PHE A 70 0.58 -3.13 4.17
N VAL A 71 -0.52 -2.52 4.58
CA VAL A 71 -0.55 -1.52 5.66
C VAL A 71 -0.73 -2.26 6.96
N VAL A 72 0.19 -2.08 7.91
CA VAL A 72 0.03 -2.58 9.28
C VAL A 72 -0.32 -1.38 10.15
N ARG A 73 -1.47 -1.45 10.80
CA ARG A 73 -2.01 -0.35 11.59
C ARG A 73 -1.50 -0.40 13.02
N THR A 74 -1.66 0.73 13.71
CA THR A 74 -1.20 0.86 15.11
C THR A 74 -1.92 -0.08 16.08
N ASP A 75 -3.10 -0.57 15.71
CA ASP A 75 -3.83 -1.55 16.52
C ASP A 75 -3.47 -3.01 16.20
N GLY A 76 -2.49 -3.22 15.33
CA GLY A 76 -2.03 -4.56 14.92
C GLY A 76 -2.79 -5.18 13.77
N THR A 77 -3.86 -4.55 13.28
CA THR A 77 -4.57 -5.04 12.10
C THR A 77 -3.80 -4.69 10.84
N SER A 78 -4.05 -5.43 9.76
CA SER A 78 -3.39 -5.19 8.48
C SER A 78 -4.36 -5.39 7.33
N ILE A 79 -4.05 -4.71 6.21
CA ILE A 79 -4.84 -4.81 4.99
C ILE A 79 -3.91 -4.66 3.79
N ASP A 80 -4.25 -5.34 2.69
CA ASP A 80 -3.50 -5.20 1.45
C ASP A 80 -3.59 -3.78 0.91
N PHE A 81 -2.49 -3.31 0.31
CA PHE A 81 -2.41 -1.99 -0.29
C PHE A 81 -1.70 -2.10 -1.64
N SER A 82 -2.48 -2.33 -2.69
CA SER A 82 -1.94 -2.38 -4.05
C SER A 82 -1.61 -0.97 -4.54
N THR A 83 -0.33 -0.70 -4.76
CA THR A 83 0.12 0.60 -5.26
C THR A 83 -0.38 0.84 -6.68
N ILE A 84 -0.57 -0.21 -7.48
CA ILE A 84 -1.11 -0.08 -8.84
C ILE A 84 -2.54 0.45 -8.78
N LYS A 85 -3.39 -0.16 -7.95
CA LYS A 85 -4.78 0.29 -7.78
C LYS A 85 -4.84 1.70 -7.20
N ALA A 86 -3.98 1.99 -6.23
CA ALA A 86 -3.94 3.31 -5.60
C ALA A 86 -3.55 4.40 -6.61
N LEU A 87 -2.59 4.11 -7.49
CA LEU A 87 -2.19 5.05 -8.53
C LEU A 87 -3.30 5.27 -9.55
N ASP A 88 -4.03 4.22 -9.92
CA ASP A 88 -5.17 4.35 -10.82
C ASP A 88 -6.23 5.26 -10.23
N VAL A 89 -6.54 5.10 -8.95
CA VAL A 89 -7.49 5.96 -8.24
C VAL A 89 -6.97 7.39 -8.18
N ALA A 90 -5.70 7.59 -7.83
CA ALA A 90 -5.10 8.92 -7.69
C ALA A 90 -5.06 9.68 -9.02
N THR A 91 -4.92 8.97 -10.14
CA THR A 91 -4.87 9.58 -11.48
C THR A 91 -6.23 9.65 -12.16
N GLY A 92 -7.29 9.16 -11.51
CA GLY A 92 -8.63 9.17 -12.06
C GLY A 92 -8.88 8.10 -13.12
N LYS A 93 -8.01 7.10 -13.23
CA LYS A 93 -8.16 6.01 -14.20
C LYS A 93 -8.99 4.84 -13.69
N ALA A 94 -9.26 4.79 -12.40
CA ALA A 94 -10.07 3.73 -11.82
C ALA A 94 -11.50 3.82 -12.37
N SER A 95 -12.01 2.72 -12.75
CA SER A 95 -13.38 2.63 -13.26
C SER A 95 -14.26 1.85 -12.30
#